data_ecde65ccfbdbe45dfab7dfc82b27085d
#
_entry.id   ecde65ccfbdbe45dfab7dfc82b27085d
#
_cell.length_a   1.000
_cell.length_b   1.000
_cell.length_c   1.000
_cell.angle_alpha   90.00
_cell.angle_beta   90.00
_cell.angle_gamma   90.00
#
_symmetry.space_group_name_H-M   'P 1'
#
loop_
_entity.id
_entity.type
_entity.pdbx_description
1 polymer ?
#
loop_
_entity_poly.entity_id
_entity_poly.type
_entity_poly.pdbx_seq_one_letter_code
_entity_poly.pdbx_strand_id
1 'polypeptide(L)'
;PRREPGRLTLIARMGAQKVGERLPPLVEAVRAAGHPVIWLSDPMHGNTIVAPCGNKTRLVRSIAEEVAAFRLAVSGSGGVAAGLHLETTPDDVTECVADSSGLHQVSRHYTSLCDP
;
A
#
# COMPACT_ATOMS: atom_id res chain seq x y z
N PRO A 1 5.33 24.69 -17.43
CA PRO A 1 6.22 23.58 -17.05
C PRO A 1 6.00 22.41 -17.99
N ARG A 2 7.07 21.80 -18.49
CA ARG A 2 6.97 20.63 -19.36
C ARG A 2 6.42 19.46 -18.55
N ARG A 3 5.32 18.88 -19.02
CA ARG A 3 4.72 17.68 -18.43
C ARG A 3 5.38 16.45 -19.08
N GLU A 4 6.50 16.02 -18.50
CA GLU A 4 7.30 14.92 -19.06
C GLU A 4 6.84 13.58 -18.42
N PRO A 5 6.55 12.54 -19.24
CA PRO A 5 6.24 11.21 -18.71
C PRO A 5 7.37 10.67 -17.83
N GLY A 6 7.01 9.95 -16.74
CA GLY A 6 7.97 9.33 -15.83
C GLY A 6 8.64 10.27 -14.83
N ARG A 7 8.39 11.57 -14.92
CA ARG A 7 9.00 12.56 -14.01
C ARG A 7 8.28 12.69 -12.67
N LEU A 8 6.99 12.44 -12.64
CA LEU A 8 6.16 12.52 -11.45
C LEU A 8 5.63 11.14 -11.07
N THR A 9 5.86 10.77 -9.83
CA THR A 9 5.31 9.55 -9.22
C THR A 9 4.32 9.93 -8.14
N LEU A 10 3.15 9.30 -8.16
CA LEU A 10 2.17 9.38 -7.08
C LEU A 10 2.10 8.03 -6.35
N ILE A 11 2.08 8.08 -5.03
CA ILE A 11 2.01 6.89 -4.18
C ILE A 11 0.60 6.82 -3.58
N ALA A 12 -0.13 5.75 -3.91
CA ALA A 12 -1.43 5.47 -3.33
C ALA A 12 -1.28 4.70 -2.02
N ARG A 13 -1.90 5.21 -0.96
CA ARG A 13 -1.85 4.68 0.41
C ARG A 13 -3.26 4.68 0.99
N MET A 14 -4.06 3.64 0.69
CA MET A 14 -5.51 3.67 0.95
C MET A 14 -6.03 2.52 1.80
N GLY A 15 -5.34 1.38 1.83
CA GLY A 15 -5.79 0.14 2.44
C GLY A 15 -6.62 -0.73 1.46
N ALA A 16 -6.55 -2.05 1.65
CA ALA A 16 -7.18 -3.04 0.77
C ALA A 16 -8.68 -2.82 0.55
N GLN A 17 -9.39 -2.37 1.59
CA GLN A 17 -10.84 -2.16 1.54
C GLN A 17 -11.28 -0.93 0.74
N LYS A 18 -10.39 0.05 0.54
CA LYS A 18 -10.75 1.36 -0.02
C LYS A 18 -10.13 1.63 -1.40
N VAL A 19 -9.01 1.00 -1.71
CA VAL A 19 -8.22 1.29 -2.91
C VAL A 19 -9.02 1.07 -4.19
N GLY A 20 -9.81 -0.02 -4.26
CA GLY A 20 -10.60 -0.35 -5.44
C GLY A 20 -11.70 0.65 -5.78
N GLU A 21 -12.25 1.33 -4.76
CA GLU A 21 -13.31 2.34 -4.93
C GLU A 21 -12.74 3.76 -5.09
N ARG A 22 -11.72 4.11 -4.32
CA ARG A 22 -11.24 5.49 -4.20
C ARG A 22 -10.17 5.86 -5.21
N LEU A 23 -9.40 4.90 -5.67
CA LEU A 23 -8.28 5.18 -6.57
C LEU A 23 -8.71 5.46 -8.02
N PRO A 24 -9.68 4.75 -8.63
CA PRO A 24 -10.09 5.00 -10.01
C PRO A 24 -10.44 6.46 -10.31
N PRO A 25 -11.35 7.14 -9.56
CA PRO A 25 -11.69 8.53 -9.85
C PRO A 25 -10.50 9.48 -9.71
N LEU A 26 -9.54 9.17 -8.82
CA LEU A 26 -8.31 9.97 -8.67
C LEU A 26 -7.40 9.82 -9.89
N VAL A 27 -7.21 8.59 -10.39
CA VAL A 27 -6.43 8.33 -11.60
C VAL A 27 -7.04 9.05 -12.80
N GLU A 28 -8.35 8.98 -12.96
CA GLU A 28 -9.09 9.65 -14.03
C GLU A 28 -8.93 11.17 -13.96
N ALA A 29 -9.07 11.76 -12.77
CA ALA A 29 -8.91 13.20 -12.57
C ALA A 29 -7.49 13.69 -12.91
N VAL A 30 -6.46 12.95 -12.49
CA VAL A 30 -5.06 13.28 -12.79
C VAL A 30 -4.79 13.19 -14.30
N ARG A 31 -5.33 12.18 -14.97
CA ARG A 31 -5.25 12.03 -16.43
C ARG A 31 -5.99 13.14 -17.17
N ALA A 32 -7.21 13.44 -16.75
CA ALA A 32 -8.01 14.53 -17.34
C ALA A 32 -7.32 15.88 -17.23
N ALA A 33 -6.59 16.11 -16.13
CA ALA A 33 -5.74 17.30 -15.96
C ALA A 33 -4.47 17.28 -16.82
N GLY A 34 -4.23 16.22 -17.59
CA GLY A 34 -3.09 16.08 -18.52
C GLY A 34 -1.76 15.87 -17.82
N HIS A 35 -1.73 15.24 -16.64
CA HIS A 35 -0.51 14.91 -15.93
C HIS A 35 -0.07 13.46 -16.23
N PRO A 36 1.03 13.26 -16.95
CA PRO A 36 1.58 11.94 -17.21
C PRO A 36 2.36 11.44 -15.99
N VAL A 37 1.66 10.80 -15.06
CA VAL A 37 2.25 10.27 -13.82
C VAL A 37 2.36 8.76 -13.86
N ILE A 38 3.30 8.24 -13.07
CA ILE A 38 3.37 6.82 -12.71
C ILE A 38 2.83 6.64 -11.30
N TRP A 39 2.21 5.49 -11.05
CA TRP A 39 1.60 5.18 -9.76
C TRP A 39 2.35 4.06 -9.06
N LEU A 40 2.63 4.24 -7.78
CA LEU A 40 3.11 3.21 -6.86
C LEU A 40 2.03 2.93 -5.81
N SER A 41 1.97 1.69 -5.33
CA SER A 41 1.18 1.33 -4.14
C SER A 41 2.06 1.37 -2.91
N ASP A 42 1.60 2.01 -1.84
CA ASP A 42 2.04 1.76 -0.47
C ASP A 42 0.97 0.89 0.21
N PRO A 43 1.11 -0.43 0.16
CA PRO A 43 0.10 -1.34 0.70
C PRO A 43 0.30 -1.62 2.19
N MET A 44 1.24 -0.95 2.84
CA MET A 44 1.58 -1.23 4.23
C MET A 44 0.81 -0.34 5.19
N HIS A 45 0.94 0.98 5.05
CA HIS A 45 0.46 1.93 6.04
C HIS A 45 -1.08 2.01 6.12
N GLY A 46 -1.79 1.79 5.02
CA GLY A 46 -3.25 1.75 5.00
C GLY A 46 -3.87 0.47 5.61
N ASN A 47 -3.06 -0.56 5.87
CA ASN A 47 -3.48 -1.86 6.40
C ASN A 47 -3.01 -2.12 7.83
N THR A 48 -2.56 -1.10 8.54
CA THR A 48 -2.14 -1.23 9.94
C THR A 48 -3.35 -1.54 10.84
N ILE A 49 -3.22 -2.56 11.65
CA ILE A 49 -4.18 -2.98 12.68
C ILE A 49 -3.49 -3.11 14.03
N VAL A 50 -4.28 -3.22 15.11
CA VAL A 50 -3.77 -3.48 16.45
C VAL A 50 -4.00 -4.95 16.79
N ALA A 51 -2.92 -5.66 17.10
CA ALA A 51 -2.97 -7.06 17.56
C ALA A 51 -3.52 -7.15 19.00
N PRO A 52 -3.96 -8.35 19.46
CA PRO A 52 -4.44 -8.54 20.82
C PRO A 52 -3.45 -8.15 21.92
N CYS A 53 -2.15 -8.19 21.65
CA CYS A 53 -1.09 -7.74 22.57
C CYS A 53 -0.94 -6.21 22.65
N GLY A 54 -1.71 -5.43 21.87
CA GLY A 54 -1.65 -3.97 21.80
C GLY A 54 -0.64 -3.41 20.79
N ASN A 55 0.18 -4.24 20.19
CA ASN A 55 1.15 -3.81 19.18
C ASN A 55 0.49 -3.63 17.81
N LYS A 56 1.00 -2.67 17.03
CA LYS A 56 0.58 -2.49 15.64
C LYS A 56 1.18 -3.59 14.76
N THR A 57 0.39 -4.08 13.84
CA THR A 57 0.81 -5.11 12.88
C THR A 57 0.08 -4.95 11.55
N ARG A 58 0.45 -5.76 10.59
CA ARG A 58 -0.20 -5.84 9.27
C ARG A 58 -0.35 -7.30 8.87
N LEU A 59 -1.43 -7.61 8.18
CA LEU A 59 -1.62 -8.92 7.58
C LEU A 59 -1.02 -8.90 6.17
N VAL A 60 -0.09 -9.79 5.89
CA VAL A 60 0.51 -9.95 4.55
C VAL A 60 -0.58 -10.21 3.51
N ARG A 61 -1.63 -10.95 3.88
CA ARG A 61 -2.80 -11.15 3.04
C ARG A 61 -3.45 -9.84 2.61
N SER A 62 -3.69 -8.92 3.55
CA SER A 62 -4.29 -7.61 3.22
C SER A 62 -3.37 -6.75 2.35
N ILE A 63 -2.05 -6.83 2.58
CA ILE A 63 -1.05 -6.18 1.73
C ILE A 63 -1.16 -6.69 0.28
N ALA A 64 -1.23 -8.01 0.10
CA ALA A 64 -1.35 -8.62 -1.23
C ALA A 64 -2.68 -8.28 -1.91
N GLU A 65 -3.78 -8.24 -1.16
CA GLU A 65 -5.11 -7.82 -1.64
C GLU A 65 -5.09 -6.37 -2.13
N GLU A 66 -4.46 -5.44 -1.39
CA GLU A 66 -4.33 -4.05 -1.83
C GLU A 66 -3.50 -3.92 -3.10
N VAL A 67 -2.38 -4.63 -3.22
CA VAL A 67 -1.54 -4.62 -4.42
C VAL A 67 -2.33 -5.07 -5.65
N ALA A 68 -3.11 -6.14 -5.53
CA ALA A 68 -3.94 -6.65 -6.62
C ALA A 68 -5.02 -5.63 -7.03
N ALA A 69 -5.75 -5.08 -6.05
CA ALA A 69 -6.79 -4.09 -6.28
C ALA A 69 -6.22 -2.78 -6.84
N PHE A 70 -5.08 -2.31 -6.34
CA PHE A 70 -4.36 -1.15 -6.87
C PHE A 70 -4.04 -1.32 -8.36
N ARG A 71 -3.44 -2.45 -8.73
CA ARG A 71 -3.08 -2.72 -10.12
C ARG A 71 -4.30 -2.67 -11.05
N LEU A 72 -5.41 -3.29 -10.63
CA LEU A 72 -6.65 -3.27 -11.39
C LEU A 72 -7.25 -1.86 -11.50
N ALA A 73 -7.28 -1.12 -10.39
CA ALA A 73 -7.80 0.24 -10.35
C ALA A 73 -7.03 1.19 -11.27
N VAL A 74 -5.69 1.20 -11.17
CA VAL A 74 -4.84 2.08 -11.99
C VAL A 74 -4.92 1.71 -13.45
N SER A 75 -4.75 0.43 -13.79
CA SER A 75 -4.76 -0.02 -15.19
C SER A 75 -6.14 0.14 -15.82
N GLY A 76 -7.21 -0.17 -15.07
CA GLY A 76 -8.60 -0.01 -15.54
C GLY A 76 -8.98 1.44 -15.81
N SER A 77 -8.38 2.40 -15.11
CA SER A 77 -8.56 3.84 -15.32
C SER A 77 -7.53 4.44 -16.30
N GLY A 78 -6.75 3.59 -16.99
CA GLY A 78 -5.77 3.99 -18.00
C GLY A 78 -4.54 4.70 -17.44
N GLY A 79 -4.22 4.47 -16.17
CA GLY A 79 -2.97 4.89 -15.55
C GLY A 79 -1.84 3.88 -15.74
N VAL A 80 -0.64 4.22 -15.28
CA VAL A 80 0.54 3.36 -15.30
C VAL A 80 0.85 2.89 -13.89
N ALA A 81 0.53 1.63 -13.58
CA ALA A 81 0.91 0.96 -12.33
C ALA A 81 2.35 0.47 -12.44
N ALA A 82 3.29 1.13 -11.76
CA ALA A 82 4.73 0.91 -11.96
C ALA A 82 5.38 0.03 -10.89
N GLY A 83 4.78 -0.07 -9.69
CA GLY A 83 5.39 -0.87 -8.63
C GLY A 83 4.88 -0.56 -7.24
N LEU A 84 5.73 -0.88 -6.25
CA LEU A 84 5.42 -0.79 -4.83
C LEU A 84 6.38 0.19 -4.14
N HIS A 85 5.87 0.83 -3.09
CA HIS A 85 6.64 1.54 -2.08
C HIS A 85 6.53 0.72 -0.79
N LEU A 86 7.63 0.07 -0.40
CA LEU A 86 7.68 -0.81 0.77
C LEU A 86 8.69 -0.30 1.78
N GLU A 87 8.35 -0.45 3.03
CA GLU A 87 9.26 -0.34 4.16
C GLU A 87 9.72 -1.72 4.59
N THR A 88 11.02 -1.94 4.66
CA THR A 88 11.60 -3.24 4.99
C THR A 88 12.78 -3.09 5.93
N THR A 89 13.05 -4.13 6.73
CA THR A 89 14.23 -4.23 7.60
C THR A 89 14.93 -5.56 7.37
N PRO A 90 16.26 -5.66 7.53
CA PRO A 90 16.97 -6.92 7.53
C PRO A 90 16.83 -7.69 8.85
N ASP A 91 16.25 -7.08 9.89
CA ASP A 91 16.12 -7.68 11.21
C ASP A 91 14.98 -8.70 11.24
N ASP A 92 15.14 -9.73 12.09
CA ASP A 92 14.09 -10.73 12.34
C ASP A 92 13.04 -10.15 13.29
N VAL A 93 11.99 -9.58 12.72
CA VAL A 93 10.90 -8.92 13.45
C VAL A 93 9.53 -9.49 13.07
N THR A 94 8.57 -9.41 13.96
CA THR A 94 7.18 -9.87 13.76
C THR A 94 6.20 -8.71 13.59
N GLU A 95 6.59 -7.67 12.87
CA GLU A 95 5.70 -6.52 12.60
C GLU A 95 4.59 -6.84 11.59
N CYS A 96 4.79 -7.87 10.77
CA CYS A 96 3.77 -8.41 9.87
C CYS A 96 3.56 -9.90 10.13
N VAL A 97 2.34 -10.36 10.02
CA VAL A 97 1.96 -11.76 10.10
C VAL A 97 1.20 -12.18 8.85
N ALA A 98 1.23 -13.48 8.51
CA ALA A 98 0.63 -13.97 7.27
C ALA A 98 -0.86 -13.60 7.15
N ASP A 99 -1.61 -13.90 8.21
CA ASP A 99 -3.04 -13.64 8.33
C ASP A 99 -3.47 -13.52 9.79
N SER A 100 -4.76 -13.46 10.06
CA SER A 100 -5.31 -13.31 11.41
C SER A 100 -4.96 -14.45 12.36
N SER A 101 -4.63 -15.65 11.87
CA SER A 101 -4.21 -16.77 12.71
C SER A 101 -2.84 -16.55 13.36
N GLY A 102 -2.00 -15.71 12.77
CA GLY A 102 -0.67 -15.34 13.26
C GLY A 102 -0.65 -14.20 14.29
N LEU A 103 -1.78 -13.55 14.59
CA LEU A 103 -1.80 -12.37 15.45
C LEU A 103 -1.26 -12.61 16.87
N HIS A 104 -1.33 -13.85 17.38
CA HIS A 104 -0.77 -14.22 18.67
C HIS A 104 0.78 -14.24 18.70
N GLN A 105 1.43 -14.19 17.55
CA GLN A 105 2.90 -14.21 17.41
C GLN A 105 3.52 -12.82 17.40
N VAL A 106 2.72 -11.77 17.23
CA VAL A 106 3.18 -10.39 17.04
C VAL A 106 4.10 -9.91 18.16
N SER A 107 3.88 -10.36 19.40
CA SER A 107 4.69 -9.93 20.55
C SER A 107 6.07 -10.58 20.65
N ARG A 108 6.39 -11.59 19.82
CA ARG A 108 7.61 -12.40 20.01
C ARG A 108 8.90 -11.66 19.73
N HIS A 109 9.04 -11.06 18.56
CA HIS A 109 10.24 -10.31 18.14
C HIS A 109 9.81 -8.94 17.63
N TYR A 110 8.94 -8.28 18.39
CA TYR A 110 8.40 -6.99 17.99
C TYR A 110 9.40 -5.87 18.30
N THR A 111 9.81 -5.19 17.27
CA THR A 111 10.53 -3.91 17.38
C THR A 111 9.72 -2.90 16.57
N SER A 112 9.29 -1.82 17.19
CA SER A 112 8.56 -0.76 16.49
C SER A 112 9.56 0.03 15.65
N LEU A 113 9.66 -0.34 14.38
CA LEU A 113 10.54 0.32 13.40
C LEU A 113 9.78 1.32 12.53
N CYS A 114 8.47 1.18 12.45
CA CYS A 114 7.62 2.05 11.67
C CYS A 114 6.81 2.95 12.58
N ASP A 115 6.88 4.24 12.32
CA ASP A 115 5.88 5.18 12.82
C ASP A 115 4.56 4.94 12.08
N PRO A 116 3.45 4.84 12.79
CA PRO A 116 2.14 4.50 12.21
C PRO A 116 1.56 5.61 11.33
#